data_fe6fbd1f5716c11c3fabb5f8fa4d2099
#
_entry.id   fe6fbd1f5716c11c3fabb5f8fa4d2099
#
_cell.length_a   1.000
_cell.length_b   1.000
_cell.length_c   1.000
_cell.angle_alpha   90.00
_cell.angle_beta   90.00
_cell.angle_gamma   90.00
#
_symmetry.space_group_name_H-M   'P 1'
#
loop_
_entity.id
_entity.type
_entity.pdbx_description
1 polymer ?
#
loop_
_entity_poly.entity_id
_entity_poly.type
_entity_poly.pdbx_seq_one_letter_code
_entity_poly.pdbx_strand_id
1 'polypeptide(L)'
;MSQFKKTLLCSLVSVFVSGLVVGQASAGQHDGHHGHHKTYAHFNKDGELLTPKNYREWIFVGSPVTPKDMNDGNPAFPEFHNVYIDPTSWAHWKQTGTFRDGTIIVKEMVSVGTKESSSGNGYFQGEFLGIAATVKDSK
;
A
#
# COMPACT_ATOMS: atom_id res chain seq x y z
N MET A 1 -29.11 37.01 14.72
CA MET A 1 -30.46 36.58 14.29
C MET A 1 -30.70 37.12 12.89
N SER A 2 -30.60 36.26 11.88
CA SER A 2 -31.16 36.58 10.55
C SER A 2 -31.43 35.27 9.83
N GLN A 3 -32.70 35.09 9.51
CA GLN A 3 -33.30 33.94 8.86
C GLN A 3 -33.00 33.97 7.38
N PHE A 4 -32.45 32.91 6.80
CA PHE A 4 -32.45 32.76 5.34
C PHE A 4 -33.58 31.83 4.90
N LYS A 5 -34.51 32.41 4.14
CA LYS A 5 -35.66 31.73 3.58
C LYS A 5 -35.28 30.91 2.36
N LYS A 6 -35.79 29.66 2.35
CA LYS A 6 -35.79 28.77 1.21
C LYS A 6 -36.71 29.29 0.12
N THR A 7 -36.29 29.22 -1.13
CA THR A 7 -37.19 29.28 -2.28
C THR A 7 -36.94 28.07 -3.17
N LEU A 8 -37.96 27.24 -3.24
CA LEU A 8 -38.07 26.04 -4.06
C LEU A 8 -38.68 26.48 -5.41
N LEU A 9 -38.04 26.13 -6.52
CA LEU A 9 -38.72 26.22 -7.81
C LEU A 9 -38.54 24.90 -8.56
N CYS A 10 -39.65 24.25 -8.73
CA CYS A 10 -39.87 22.99 -9.45
C CYS A 10 -40.16 23.35 -10.92
N SER A 11 -39.49 22.68 -11.85
CA SER A 11 -39.96 22.65 -13.24
C SER A 11 -39.68 21.27 -13.84
N LEU A 12 -40.76 20.53 -14.02
CA LEU A 12 -40.87 19.29 -14.76
C LEU A 12 -40.91 19.57 -16.26
N VAL A 13 -40.02 18.92 -17.01
CA VAL A 13 -40.30 18.68 -18.44
C VAL A 13 -39.99 17.21 -18.72
N SER A 14 -41.02 16.45 -18.92
CA SER A 14 -41.00 15.08 -19.43
C SER A 14 -40.96 15.08 -20.95
N VAL A 15 -39.96 14.44 -21.54
CA VAL A 15 -40.00 14.04 -22.94
C VAL A 15 -39.77 12.54 -23.03
N PHE A 16 -40.79 11.81 -23.31
CA PHE A 16 -40.74 10.38 -23.70
C PHE A 16 -40.30 10.29 -25.17
N VAL A 17 -39.19 9.62 -25.42
CA VAL A 17 -38.86 9.10 -26.74
C VAL A 17 -38.63 7.60 -26.60
N SER A 18 -39.62 6.83 -27.05
CA SER A 18 -39.53 5.38 -27.16
C SER A 18 -38.73 5.02 -28.39
N GLY A 19 -37.50 4.54 -28.17
CA GLY A 19 -36.67 3.96 -29.20
C GLY A 19 -36.30 2.55 -28.81
N LEU A 20 -36.97 1.56 -29.44
CA LEU A 20 -36.67 0.13 -29.29
C LEU A 20 -35.38 -0.17 -30.05
N VAL A 21 -34.25 -0.26 -29.35
CA VAL A 21 -33.02 -0.82 -29.93
C VAL A 21 -32.85 -2.23 -29.41
N VAL A 22 -33.11 -3.19 -30.28
CA VAL A 22 -32.78 -4.61 -30.06
C VAL A 22 -31.25 -4.72 -30.23
N GLY A 23 -30.52 -4.58 -29.15
CA GLY A 23 -29.09 -4.85 -29.11
C GLY A 23 -28.83 -6.34 -28.91
N GLN A 24 -28.27 -7.01 -29.92
CA GLN A 24 -27.78 -8.38 -29.77
C GLN A 24 -26.69 -8.40 -28.72
N ALA A 25 -26.91 -9.15 -27.63
CA ALA A 25 -25.88 -9.47 -26.65
C ALA A 25 -24.88 -10.44 -27.31
N SER A 26 -23.77 -9.92 -27.78
CA SER A 26 -22.61 -10.74 -28.03
C SER A 26 -22.13 -11.28 -26.71
N ALA A 27 -22.25 -12.57 -26.49
CA ALA A 27 -21.57 -13.28 -25.41
C ALA A 27 -20.06 -13.14 -25.65
N GLY A 28 -19.45 -12.16 -24.99
CA GLY A 28 -18.01 -12.03 -24.93
C GLY A 28 -17.46 -13.27 -24.23
N GLN A 29 -16.69 -14.05 -24.98
CA GLN A 29 -15.85 -15.08 -24.39
C GLN A 29 -14.97 -14.41 -23.34
N HIS A 30 -15.18 -14.78 -22.08
CA HIS A 30 -14.25 -14.52 -21.00
C HIS A 30 -13.05 -15.42 -21.25
N ASP A 31 -12.13 -14.95 -22.09
CA ASP A 31 -10.78 -15.50 -22.12
C ASP A 31 -10.21 -15.27 -20.71
N GLY A 32 -10.13 -16.37 -19.97
CA GLY A 32 -9.49 -16.40 -18.65
C GLY A 32 -8.03 -16.04 -18.81
N HIS A 33 -7.75 -14.74 -18.78
CA HIS A 33 -6.39 -14.22 -18.65
C HIS A 33 -5.94 -14.63 -17.24
N HIS A 34 -5.37 -15.84 -17.13
CA HIS A 34 -4.52 -16.19 -16.00
C HIS A 34 -3.31 -15.24 -16.06
N GLY A 35 -3.50 -14.02 -15.61
CA GLY A 35 -2.44 -13.07 -15.46
C GLY A 35 -1.39 -13.70 -14.56
N HIS A 36 -0.22 -14.00 -15.09
CA HIS A 36 0.94 -14.36 -14.30
C HIS A 36 1.21 -13.22 -13.33
N HIS A 37 0.67 -13.36 -12.12
CA HIS A 37 0.95 -12.38 -11.06
C HIS A 37 2.45 -12.37 -10.81
N LYS A 38 3.08 -11.23 -11.06
CA LYS A 38 4.50 -11.05 -10.79
C LYS A 38 4.79 -11.44 -9.35
N THR A 39 5.74 -12.36 -9.15
CA THR A 39 6.20 -12.80 -7.84
C THR A 39 7.38 -11.94 -7.42
N TYR A 40 7.36 -11.45 -6.20
CA TYR A 40 8.40 -10.62 -5.60
C TYR A 40 9.18 -11.35 -4.51
N ALA A 41 8.58 -12.35 -3.87
CA ALA A 41 9.25 -13.23 -2.94
C ALA A 41 9.96 -14.37 -3.73
N HIS A 42 11.27 -14.43 -3.64
CA HIS A 42 12.09 -15.44 -4.27
C HIS A 42 12.86 -16.21 -3.21
N PHE A 43 12.90 -17.51 -3.34
CA PHE A 43 13.58 -18.41 -2.40
C PHE A 43 14.72 -19.15 -3.09
N ASN A 44 15.76 -19.49 -2.34
CA ASN A 44 16.81 -20.37 -2.81
C ASN A 44 16.35 -21.85 -2.75
N LYS A 45 17.23 -22.77 -3.16
CA LYS A 45 16.94 -24.22 -3.13
C LYS A 45 16.73 -24.79 -1.72
N ASP A 46 17.19 -24.10 -0.70
CA ASP A 46 17.09 -24.49 0.71
C ASP A 46 15.86 -23.87 1.40
N GLY A 47 15.02 -23.13 0.63
CA GLY A 47 13.80 -22.50 1.12
C GLY A 47 14.03 -21.16 1.83
N GLU A 48 15.23 -20.59 1.78
CA GLU A 48 15.53 -19.30 2.38
C GLU A 48 15.12 -18.16 1.46
N LEU A 49 14.49 -17.12 2.02
CA LEU A 49 14.10 -15.94 1.27
C LEU A 49 15.34 -15.17 0.79
N LEU A 50 15.46 -15.01 -0.51
CA LEU A 50 16.49 -14.16 -1.10
C LEU A 50 16.20 -12.70 -0.80
N THR A 51 17.27 -11.91 -0.59
CA THR A 51 17.14 -10.47 -0.36
C THR A 51 16.33 -9.81 -1.47
N PRO A 52 15.20 -9.16 -1.15
CA PRO A 52 14.36 -8.51 -2.13
C PRO A 52 15.13 -7.40 -2.86
N LYS A 53 15.12 -7.43 -4.19
CA LYS A 53 15.76 -6.41 -5.01
C LYS A 53 14.77 -5.29 -5.32
N ASN A 54 15.27 -4.06 -5.43
CA ASN A 54 14.52 -2.88 -5.83
C ASN A 54 13.27 -2.61 -4.96
N TYR A 55 13.26 -3.08 -3.70
CA TYR A 55 12.12 -2.88 -2.79
C TYR A 55 11.83 -1.39 -2.52
N ARG A 56 12.81 -0.51 -2.67
CA ARG A 56 12.62 0.95 -2.54
C ARG A 56 11.78 1.55 -3.67
N GLU A 57 11.53 0.81 -4.77
CA GLU A 57 10.62 1.16 -5.85
C GLU A 57 9.18 0.64 -5.59
N TRP A 58 8.98 -0.11 -4.49
CA TRP A 58 7.68 -0.65 -4.12
C TRP A 58 6.81 0.41 -3.44
N ILE A 59 5.62 0.01 -3.03
CA ILE A 59 4.69 0.93 -2.37
C ILE A 59 5.17 1.18 -0.94
N PHE A 60 5.48 2.43 -0.64
CA PHE A 60 5.80 2.87 0.71
C PHE A 60 4.53 2.90 1.56
N VAL A 61 4.55 2.22 2.71
CA VAL A 61 3.40 2.06 3.61
C VAL A 61 3.48 3.03 4.79
N GLY A 62 4.68 3.30 5.27
CA GLY A 62 4.91 4.19 6.39
C GLY A 62 6.31 4.05 6.98
N SER A 63 6.67 4.97 7.86
CA SER A 63 7.96 5.00 8.52
C SER A 63 7.79 5.29 10.02
N PRO A 64 7.33 4.32 10.83
CA PRO A 64 7.33 4.50 12.28
C PRO A 64 8.77 4.65 12.79
N VAL A 65 8.90 5.37 13.90
CA VAL A 65 10.18 5.54 14.60
C VAL A 65 10.05 5.09 16.05
N THR A 66 11.00 4.27 16.49
CA THR A 66 11.15 3.81 17.88
C THR A 66 12.52 4.24 18.38
N PRO A 67 12.66 5.52 18.78
CA PRO A 67 13.97 6.05 19.12
C PRO A 67 14.48 5.50 20.46
N LYS A 68 15.80 5.43 20.60
CA LYS A 68 16.44 4.86 21.78
C LYS A 68 16.12 5.62 23.06
N ASP A 69 16.05 6.94 22.99
CA ASP A 69 15.76 7.80 24.14
C ASP A 69 14.34 7.67 24.70
N MET A 70 13.41 7.05 23.94
CA MET A 70 12.04 6.71 24.40
C MET A 70 11.88 5.23 24.78
N ASN A 71 12.93 4.40 24.66
CA ASN A 71 12.86 2.95 24.80
C ASN A 71 14.01 2.39 25.64
N ASP A 72 14.42 3.11 26.67
CA ASP A 72 15.51 2.74 27.62
C ASP A 72 16.81 2.32 26.91
N GLY A 73 17.08 2.91 25.75
CA GLY A 73 18.26 2.64 24.93
C GLY A 73 18.17 1.40 24.02
N ASN A 74 17.15 0.55 24.19
CA ASN A 74 17.07 -0.77 23.56
C ASN A 74 15.71 -1.03 22.88
N PRO A 75 15.31 -0.27 21.84
CA PRO A 75 14.14 -0.64 21.06
C PRO A 75 14.34 -1.99 20.39
N ALA A 76 13.28 -2.81 20.32
CA ALA A 76 13.32 -4.13 19.68
C ALA A 76 13.75 -4.06 18.20
N PHE A 77 13.37 -2.99 17.54
CA PHE A 77 13.84 -2.62 16.20
C PHE A 77 14.29 -1.16 16.24
N PRO A 78 15.59 -0.88 16.07
CA PRO A 78 16.06 0.49 15.96
C PRO A 78 15.84 1.00 14.54
N GLU A 79 15.58 2.16 14.36
CA GLU A 79 14.94 3.31 15.02
C GLU A 79 13.83 3.78 14.09
N PHE A 80 14.16 4.07 12.81
CA PHE A 80 13.19 4.21 11.72
C PHE A 80 12.95 2.87 11.03
N HIS A 81 11.68 2.60 10.72
CA HIS A 81 11.27 1.44 9.95
C HIS A 81 10.57 1.90 8.66
N ASN A 82 11.32 2.02 7.57
CA ASN A 82 10.72 2.30 6.27
C ASN A 82 10.08 1.01 5.74
N VAL A 83 8.77 0.99 5.67
CA VAL A 83 8.00 -0.21 5.31
C VAL A 83 7.52 -0.12 3.87
N TYR A 84 7.77 -1.17 3.11
CA TYR A 84 7.37 -1.30 1.71
C TYR A 84 6.62 -2.60 1.49
N ILE A 85 5.58 -2.55 0.66
CA ILE A 85 4.83 -3.74 0.20
C ILE A 85 4.97 -3.89 -1.31
N ASP A 86 5.02 -5.14 -1.77
CA ASP A 86 5.08 -5.40 -3.21
C ASP A 86 3.85 -4.85 -3.94
N PRO A 87 4.01 -4.28 -5.14
CA PRO A 87 2.95 -3.60 -5.86
C PRO A 87 1.74 -4.49 -6.21
N THR A 88 1.98 -5.78 -6.49
CA THR A 88 0.91 -6.72 -6.83
C THR A 88 0.03 -7.03 -5.61
N SER A 89 0.65 -7.25 -4.46
CA SER A 89 -0.08 -7.49 -3.20
C SER A 89 -0.79 -6.23 -2.70
N TRP A 90 -0.21 -5.06 -2.91
CA TRP A 90 -0.89 -3.80 -2.64
C TRP A 90 -2.14 -3.62 -3.50
N ALA A 91 -2.05 -3.91 -4.80
CA ALA A 91 -3.20 -3.84 -5.69
C ALA A 91 -4.31 -4.81 -5.27
N HIS A 92 -3.96 -6.04 -4.89
CA HIS A 92 -4.90 -7.02 -4.36
C HIS A 92 -5.56 -6.53 -3.07
N TRP A 93 -4.76 -6.05 -2.12
CA TRP A 93 -5.27 -5.55 -0.83
C TRP A 93 -6.28 -4.40 -1.02
N LYS A 94 -6.01 -3.46 -1.92
CA LYS A 94 -6.94 -2.37 -2.21
C LYS A 94 -8.30 -2.85 -2.73
N GLN A 95 -8.34 -3.98 -3.41
CA GLN A 95 -9.57 -4.54 -3.98
C GLN A 95 -10.34 -5.41 -2.98
N THR A 96 -9.63 -6.10 -2.09
CA THR A 96 -10.21 -7.18 -1.27
C THR A 96 -10.14 -6.93 0.23
N GLY A 97 -9.31 -5.99 0.69
CA GLY A 97 -9.02 -5.77 2.10
C GLY A 97 -8.17 -6.88 2.76
N THR A 98 -7.65 -7.83 1.98
CA THR A 98 -6.86 -8.97 2.47
C THR A 98 -5.52 -9.08 1.77
N PHE A 99 -4.53 -9.65 2.46
CA PHE A 99 -3.25 -9.99 1.83
C PHE A 99 -3.31 -11.37 1.22
N ARG A 100 -2.91 -11.50 -0.04
CA ARG A 100 -2.78 -12.79 -0.75
C ARG A 100 -1.54 -13.55 -0.27
N ASP A 101 -1.49 -14.86 -0.50
CA ASP A 101 -0.26 -15.61 -0.31
C ASP A 101 0.84 -15.14 -1.26
N GLY A 102 2.08 -15.18 -0.79
CA GLY A 102 3.22 -14.59 -1.48
C GLY A 102 3.33 -13.08 -1.34
N THR A 103 2.43 -12.41 -0.58
CA THR A 103 2.64 -11.00 -0.20
C THR A 103 3.95 -10.87 0.53
N ILE A 104 4.82 -9.99 0.05
CA ILE A 104 6.06 -9.67 0.75
C ILE A 104 6.05 -8.23 1.22
N ILE A 105 6.40 -8.05 2.51
CA ILE A 105 6.59 -6.75 3.14
C ILE A 105 8.05 -6.66 3.57
N VAL A 106 8.71 -5.59 3.19
CA VAL A 106 10.09 -5.27 3.59
C VAL A 106 10.06 -4.12 4.59
N LYS A 107 10.77 -4.29 5.68
CA LYS A 107 11.07 -3.28 6.66
C LYS A 107 12.55 -2.91 6.55
N GLU A 108 12.83 -1.73 6.06
CA GLU A 108 14.19 -1.16 6.06
C GLU A 108 14.43 -0.46 7.39
N MET A 109 15.48 -0.84 8.08
CA MET A 109 15.87 -0.23 9.34
C MET A 109 16.93 0.84 9.10
N VAL A 110 16.68 2.04 9.65
CA VAL A 110 17.56 3.20 9.49
C VAL A 110 17.73 3.87 10.84
N SER A 111 18.96 4.24 11.19
CA SER A 111 19.23 4.90 12.46
C SER A 111 18.59 6.30 12.54
N VAL A 112 18.43 6.81 13.74
CA VAL A 112 18.29 8.26 13.95
C VAL A 112 19.66 8.90 13.74
N GLY A 113 19.73 9.82 12.78
CA GLY A 113 20.92 10.62 12.51
C GLY A 113 20.93 11.89 13.37
N THR A 114 20.60 13.03 12.75
CA THR A 114 20.47 14.29 13.49
C THR A 114 19.10 14.43 14.14
N LYS A 115 19.03 15.27 15.19
CA LYS A 115 17.77 15.73 15.79
C LYS A 115 17.46 17.19 15.46
N GLU A 116 18.30 17.83 14.67
CA GLU A 116 18.18 19.23 14.28
C GLU A 116 18.30 19.36 12.76
N SER A 117 17.48 20.20 12.15
CA SER A 117 17.57 20.57 10.75
C SER A 117 16.98 21.96 10.50
N SER A 118 17.09 22.45 9.27
CA SER A 118 16.47 23.72 8.85
C SER A 118 14.94 23.73 8.99
N SER A 119 14.30 22.56 9.04
CA SER A 119 12.84 22.41 9.25
C SER A 119 12.45 22.38 10.74
N GLY A 120 13.42 22.38 11.66
CA GLY A 120 13.18 22.34 13.10
C GLY A 120 13.76 21.09 13.76
N ASN A 121 13.51 20.96 15.08
CA ASN A 121 13.93 19.81 15.87
C ASN A 121 13.00 18.61 15.63
N GLY A 122 13.60 17.40 15.56
CA GLY A 122 12.87 16.16 15.34
C GLY A 122 13.82 14.97 15.21
N TYR A 123 13.28 13.86 14.71
CA TYR A 123 14.11 12.69 14.38
C TYR A 123 14.28 12.62 12.86
N PHE A 124 15.53 12.64 12.40
CA PHE A 124 15.87 12.56 10.98
C PHE A 124 16.62 11.27 10.70
N GLN A 125 16.33 10.63 9.56
CA GLN A 125 16.97 9.38 9.19
C GLN A 125 18.48 9.55 9.01
N GLY A 126 19.25 8.59 9.52
CA GLY A 126 20.69 8.52 9.41
C GLY A 126 21.12 7.37 8.50
N GLU A 127 21.87 6.42 9.05
CA GLU A 127 22.50 5.35 8.30
C GLU A 127 21.58 4.14 8.14
N PHE A 128 21.70 3.47 7.00
CA PHE A 128 21.05 2.18 6.74
C PHE A 128 21.66 1.11 7.68
N LEU A 129 20.79 0.38 8.40
CA LEU A 129 21.19 -0.67 9.33
C LEU A 129 20.93 -2.08 8.80
N GLY A 130 20.00 -2.24 7.87
CA GLY A 130 19.63 -3.52 7.31
C GLY A 130 18.15 -3.59 6.93
N ILE A 131 17.72 -4.77 6.53
CA ILE A 131 16.33 -5.06 6.23
C ILE A 131 15.85 -6.29 6.98
N ALA A 132 14.54 -6.30 7.30
CA ALA A 132 13.78 -7.50 7.63
C ALA A 132 12.67 -7.65 6.58
N ALA A 133 12.30 -8.88 6.27
CA ALA A 133 11.20 -9.14 5.35
C ALA A 133 10.30 -10.25 5.88
N THR A 134 9.01 -10.13 5.60
CA THR A 134 8.01 -11.16 5.88
C THR A 134 7.27 -11.52 4.62
N VAL A 135 6.99 -12.82 4.45
CA VAL A 135 6.17 -13.34 3.36
C VAL A 135 4.95 -14.01 3.95
N LYS A 136 3.75 -13.66 3.45
CA LYS A 136 2.53 -14.35 3.86
C LYS A 136 2.46 -15.73 3.21
N ASP A 137 2.24 -16.75 4.04
CA ASP A 137 1.92 -18.09 3.64
C ASP A 137 0.78 -18.62 4.53
N SER A 138 -0.26 -19.17 3.91
CA SER A 138 -1.44 -19.71 4.62
C SER A 138 -1.37 -21.21 4.84
N LYS A 139 -0.23 -21.83 4.51
CA LYS A 139 0.00 -23.28 4.69
C LYS A 139 0.47 -23.60 6.10
#